data_520355c2bfb0270d8ee637f200127f27
#
_entry.id   520355c2bfb0270d8ee637f200127f27
#
_cell.length_a   1.000
_cell.length_b   1.000
_cell.length_c   1.000
_cell.angle_alpha   90.00
_cell.angle_beta   90.00
_cell.angle_gamma   90.00
#
_symmetry.space_group_name_H-M   'P 1'
#
loop_
_entity.id
_entity.type
_entity.pdbx_description
1 polymer ?
#
loop_
_entity_poly.entity_id
_entity_poly.type
_entity_poly.pdbx_seq_one_letter_code
_entity_poly.pdbx_strand_id
1 'polypeptide(L)'
;SQKAAGLPGFEVDMRCTEDVAAWAALRQVLHGGNFGPIIHRKFQMYGVIMFSIFLAVPTLQALGSFYNDPGDGSQVIEVDVKILSILRMLLLAVPIIVQVLIAYKVNQYTGYQEEAVFRQARANMALSANLRGRGGDQEELADKLDRTQGLLCAVADEIRSSEESSPMRVLGLVAHPGVVISLFSVLTAIIVLEVRELGIVPFLE
;
A
#
# COMPACT_ATOMS: atom_id res chain seq x y z
N SER A 1 -8.44 -4.81 -26.03
CA SER A 1 -8.49 -3.54 -25.30
C SER A 1 -8.54 -3.82 -23.82
N GLN A 2 -7.46 -3.50 -23.10
CA GLN A 2 -7.48 -3.49 -21.63
C GLN A 2 -8.00 -2.13 -21.19
N LYS A 3 -9.22 -2.12 -20.64
CA LYS A 3 -9.77 -0.92 -19.97
C LYS A 3 -8.85 -0.58 -18.80
N ALA A 4 -8.18 0.56 -18.85
CA ALA A 4 -7.51 1.12 -17.70
C ALA A 4 -8.56 1.36 -16.61
N ALA A 5 -8.56 0.53 -15.58
CA ALA A 5 -9.50 0.63 -14.48
C ALA A 5 -9.27 1.96 -13.75
N GLY A 6 -10.18 2.90 -13.88
CA GLY A 6 -10.23 4.06 -13.00
C GLY A 6 -10.69 5.39 -13.56
N LEU A 7 -10.58 5.66 -14.84
CA LEU A 7 -11.07 6.91 -15.41
C LEU A 7 -12.12 6.61 -16.47
N PRO A 8 -13.38 7.02 -16.28
CA PRO A 8 -14.41 6.82 -17.28
C PRO A 8 -14.03 7.63 -18.55
N GLY A 9 -13.73 6.91 -19.63
CA GLY A 9 -13.50 7.49 -20.95
C GLY A 9 -12.07 7.56 -21.46
N PHE A 10 -11.06 7.16 -20.67
CA PHE A 10 -9.67 7.11 -21.14
C PHE A 10 -9.27 5.66 -21.46
N GLU A 11 -9.30 5.33 -22.74
CA GLU A 11 -8.84 4.03 -23.25
C GLU A 11 -7.48 4.23 -23.91
N VAL A 12 -6.43 3.60 -23.37
CA VAL A 12 -5.08 3.65 -23.93
C VAL A 12 -4.88 2.44 -24.83
N ASP A 13 -4.63 2.68 -26.12
CA ASP A 13 -4.19 1.61 -26.99
C ASP A 13 -2.67 1.39 -26.87
N MET A 14 -2.30 0.34 -26.14
CA MET A 14 -0.90 -0.03 -25.91
C MET A 14 -0.16 -0.52 -27.19
N ARG A 15 -0.80 -0.46 -28.35
CA ARG A 15 -0.19 -0.69 -29.67
C ARG A 15 0.09 0.62 -30.40
N CYS A 16 -0.46 1.73 -29.93
CA CYS A 16 -0.28 3.06 -30.48
C CYS A 16 0.84 3.80 -29.72
N THR A 17 1.87 4.23 -30.44
CA THR A 17 3.04 4.89 -29.83
C THR A 17 2.65 6.21 -29.15
N GLU A 18 1.73 6.96 -29.77
CA GLU A 18 1.24 8.25 -29.29
C GLU A 18 0.48 8.10 -27.98
N ASP A 19 -0.39 7.07 -27.87
CA ASP A 19 -1.16 6.78 -26.67
C ASP A 19 -0.26 6.34 -25.53
N VAL A 20 0.72 5.48 -25.81
CA VAL A 20 1.72 5.05 -24.82
C VAL A 20 2.57 6.23 -24.35
N ALA A 21 3.02 7.10 -25.28
CA ALA A 21 3.79 8.29 -24.93
C ALA A 21 2.97 9.28 -24.08
N ALA A 22 1.70 9.53 -24.43
CA ALA A 22 0.81 10.39 -23.66
C ALA A 22 0.54 9.82 -22.26
N TRP A 23 0.32 8.51 -22.16
CA TRP A 23 0.15 7.84 -20.87
C TRP A 23 1.42 7.91 -20.02
N ALA A 24 2.60 7.66 -20.62
CA ALA A 24 3.89 7.79 -19.93
C ALA A 24 4.12 9.22 -19.41
N ALA A 25 3.86 10.24 -20.24
CA ALA A 25 3.98 11.64 -19.83
C ALA A 25 3.01 11.98 -18.68
N LEU A 26 1.75 11.55 -18.75
CA LEU A 26 0.78 11.74 -17.68
C LEU A 26 1.25 11.07 -16.37
N ARG A 27 1.74 9.85 -16.47
CA ARG A 27 2.31 9.13 -15.34
C ARG A 27 3.50 9.88 -14.73
N GLN A 28 4.42 10.37 -15.55
CA GLN A 28 5.59 11.14 -15.10
C GLN A 28 5.18 12.42 -14.37
N VAL A 29 4.15 13.13 -14.85
CA VAL A 29 3.59 14.29 -14.15
C VAL A 29 2.99 13.91 -12.80
N LEU A 30 2.25 12.80 -12.74
CA LEU A 30 1.59 12.36 -11.51
C LEU A 30 2.57 11.76 -10.48
N HIS A 31 3.59 11.03 -10.91
CA HIS A 31 4.53 10.34 -10.03
C HIS A 31 5.88 11.05 -9.89
N GLY A 32 6.38 11.72 -10.95
CA GLY A 32 7.66 12.41 -10.97
C GLY A 32 7.62 13.84 -10.43
N GLY A 33 6.42 14.41 -10.23
CA GLY A 33 6.26 15.70 -9.58
C GLY A 33 6.56 15.62 -8.08
N ASN A 34 6.73 16.77 -7.42
CA ASN A 34 6.97 16.87 -5.97
C ASN A 34 5.85 16.24 -5.10
N PHE A 35 4.74 15.82 -5.72
CA PHE A 35 3.58 15.25 -5.01
C PHE A 35 3.86 13.86 -4.42
N GLY A 36 4.49 12.97 -5.17
CA GLY A 36 4.77 11.60 -4.73
C GLY A 36 5.59 11.57 -3.43
N PRO A 37 6.79 12.17 -3.37
CA PRO A 37 7.61 12.21 -2.16
C PRO A 37 6.92 12.90 -0.97
N ILE A 38 6.15 13.97 -1.22
CA ILE A 38 5.41 14.69 -0.17
C ILE A 38 4.30 13.80 0.42
N ILE A 39 3.53 13.14 -0.44
CA ILE A 39 2.46 12.22 0.00
C ILE A 39 3.07 11.06 0.80
N HIS A 40 4.13 10.44 0.30
CA HIS A 40 4.83 9.35 1.01
C HIS A 40 5.31 9.79 2.38
N ARG A 41 5.96 10.94 2.48
CA ARG A 41 6.45 11.49 3.75
C ARG A 41 5.32 11.78 4.73
N LYS A 42 4.24 12.43 4.27
CA LYS A 42 3.06 12.71 5.12
C LYS A 42 2.40 11.42 5.58
N PHE A 43 2.29 10.45 4.69
CA PHE A 43 1.72 9.14 5.01
C PHE A 43 2.54 8.41 6.08
N GLN A 44 3.88 8.42 5.98
CA GLN A 44 4.76 7.85 6.99
C GLN A 44 4.64 8.58 8.33
N MET A 45 4.66 9.93 8.33
CA MET A 45 4.49 10.73 9.55
C MET A 45 3.18 10.42 10.26
N TYR A 46 2.09 10.32 9.50
CA TYR A 46 0.78 9.95 10.05
C TYR A 46 0.84 8.58 10.75
N GLY A 47 1.46 7.58 10.13
CA GLY A 47 1.64 6.25 10.71
C GLY A 47 2.41 6.27 12.02
N VAL A 48 3.53 7.00 12.05
CA VAL A 48 4.34 7.14 13.27
C VAL A 48 3.53 7.80 14.39
N ILE A 49 2.82 8.88 14.09
CA ILE A 49 1.99 9.59 15.07
C ILE A 49 0.90 8.67 15.63
N MET A 50 0.15 8.01 14.76
CA MET A 50 -0.94 7.11 15.16
C MET A 50 -0.44 5.94 15.99
N PHE A 51 0.69 5.34 15.61
CA PHE A 51 1.30 4.26 16.36
C PHE A 51 1.85 4.73 17.73
N SER A 52 2.44 5.92 17.77
CA SER A 52 2.90 6.52 19.03
C SER A 52 1.75 6.76 20.01
N ILE A 53 0.61 7.27 19.51
CA ILE A 53 -0.60 7.44 20.31
C ILE A 53 -1.12 6.07 20.79
N PHE A 54 -1.15 5.09 19.91
CA PHE A 54 -1.58 3.72 20.23
C PHE A 54 -0.76 3.10 21.36
N LEU A 55 0.56 3.32 21.38
CA LEU A 55 1.44 2.83 22.45
C LEU A 55 1.38 3.69 23.71
N ALA A 56 1.21 4.99 23.58
CA ALA A 56 1.19 5.91 24.72
C ALA A 56 -0.03 5.69 25.63
N VAL A 57 -1.19 5.36 25.05
CA VAL A 57 -2.43 5.18 25.84
C VAL A 57 -2.30 4.07 26.90
N PRO A 58 -1.93 2.81 26.55
CA PRO A 58 -1.77 1.76 27.55
C PRO A 58 -0.63 2.05 28.54
N THR A 59 0.45 2.68 28.06
CA THR A 59 1.58 3.04 28.93
C THR A 59 1.16 4.05 29.99
N LEU A 60 0.40 5.08 29.64
CA LEU A 60 -0.11 6.07 30.58
C LEU A 60 -1.12 5.45 31.55
N GLN A 61 -1.94 4.51 31.10
CA GLN A 61 -2.88 3.78 31.95
C GLN A 61 -2.17 2.89 32.96
N ALA A 62 -1.16 2.13 32.50
CA ALA A 62 -0.31 1.33 33.37
C ALA A 62 0.38 2.19 34.44
N LEU A 63 0.96 3.34 34.05
CA LEU A 63 1.55 4.29 35.00
C LEU A 63 0.50 4.85 35.99
N GLY A 64 -0.69 5.18 35.50
CA GLY A 64 -1.78 5.68 36.35
C GLY A 64 -2.25 4.67 37.39
N SER A 65 -2.26 3.37 37.03
CA SER A 65 -2.62 2.31 38.00
C SER A 65 -1.59 2.09 39.11
N PHE A 66 -0.31 2.41 38.85
CA PHE A 66 0.72 2.38 39.91
C PHE A 66 0.61 3.54 40.93
N TYR A 67 0.02 4.65 40.53
CA TYR A 67 -0.11 5.82 41.42
C TYR A 67 -1.43 5.88 42.19
N ASN A 68 -2.46 5.18 41.72
CA ASN A 68 -3.74 5.09 42.44
C ASN A 68 -3.70 3.88 43.38
N ASP A 69 -3.45 4.15 44.67
CA ASP A 69 -3.56 3.17 45.75
C ASP A 69 -5.00 2.59 45.78
N PRO A 70 -5.21 1.27 45.75
CA PRO A 70 -6.55 0.67 45.72
C PRO A 70 -7.19 0.69 47.11
N GLY A 71 -7.31 1.89 47.70
CA GLY A 71 -8.02 2.15 48.92
C GLY A 71 -9.45 2.56 48.62
N ASP A 72 -10.33 1.58 48.77
CA ASP A 72 -11.76 1.73 48.99
C ASP A 72 -12.72 1.84 47.77
N GLY A 73 -13.45 0.76 47.56
CA GLY A 73 -14.90 0.84 47.28
C GLY A 73 -15.40 0.95 45.84
N SER A 74 -14.58 0.90 44.77
CA SER A 74 -15.04 1.23 43.41
C SER A 74 -14.96 0.11 42.34
N GLN A 75 -15.31 -1.13 42.68
CA GLN A 75 -15.30 -2.24 41.71
C GLN A 75 -16.18 -2.00 40.48
N VAL A 76 -17.28 -1.27 40.60
CA VAL A 76 -18.21 -1.00 39.49
C VAL A 76 -17.63 0.01 38.50
N ILE A 77 -16.92 1.02 38.99
CA ILE A 77 -16.27 2.04 38.14
C ILE A 77 -15.07 1.43 37.39
N GLU A 78 -14.43 0.42 37.97
CA GLU A 78 -13.27 -0.26 37.39
C GLU A 78 -13.61 -1.03 36.13
N VAL A 79 -14.76 -1.71 36.03
CA VAL A 79 -15.21 -2.46 34.86
C VAL A 79 -15.51 -1.54 33.68
N ASP A 80 -16.18 -0.42 33.92
CA ASP A 80 -16.52 0.54 32.86
C ASP A 80 -15.26 1.20 32.27
N VAL A 81 -14.28 1.54 33.09
CA VAL A 81 -12.99 2.10 32.67
C VAL A 81 -12.22 1.07 31.83
N LYS A 82 -12.25 -0.19 32.22
CA LYS A 82 -11.60 -1.29 31.49
C LYS A 82 -12.21 -1.50 30.10
N ILE A 83 -13.53 -1.57 29.99
CA ILE A 83 -14.24 -1.69 28.71
C ILE A 83 -13.92 -0.51 27.80
N LEU A 84 -13.92 0.71 28.34
CA LEU A 84 -13.59 1.91 27.60
C LEU A 84 -12.15 1.90 27.08
N SER A 85 -11.21 1.33 27.84
CA SER A 85 -9.82 1.15 27.43
C SER A 85 -9.70 0.24 26.20
N ILE A 86 -10.34 -0.93 26.22
CA ILE A 86 -10.35 -1.85 25.07
C ILE A 86 -10.97 -1.16 23.85
N LEU A 87 -12.09 -0.47 24.02
CA LEU A 87 -12.75 0.22 22.91
C LEU A 87 -11.84 1.31 22.30
N ARG A 88 -11.11 2.06 23.12
CA ARG A 88 -10.12 3.04 22.66
C ARG A 88 -8.98 2.38 21.89
N MET A 89 -8.45 1.27 22.40
CA MET A 89 -7.38 0.52 21.72
C MET A 89 -7.83 -0.01 20.37
N LEU A 90 -9.02 -0.58 20.29
CA LEU A 90 -9.61 -1.02 19.01
C LEU A 90 -9.80 0.16 18.04
N LEU A 91 -10.30 1.29 18.53
CA LEU A 91 -10.50 2.48 17.70
C LEU A 91 -9.19 3.05 17.15
N LEU A 92 -8.11 3.04 17.95
CA LEU A 92 -6.78 3.49 17.53
C LEU A 92 -6.09 2.49 16.59
N ALA A 93 -6.39 1.19 16.70
CA ALA A 93 -5.84 0.16 15.81
C ALA A 93 -6.38 0.29 14.37
N VAL A 94 -7.65 0.68 14.20
CA VAL A 94 -8.30 0.78 12.87
C VAL A 94 -7.53 1.67 11.89
N PRO A 95 -7.16 2.93 12.20
CA PRO A 95 -6.41 3.76 11.26
C PRO A 95 -5.02 3.20 10.92
N ILE A 96 -4.36 2.50 11.85
CA ILE A 96 -3.08 1.85 11.60
C ILE A 96 -3.27 0.70 10.60
N ILE A 97 -4.28 -0.15 10.83
CA ILE A 97 -4.64 -1.25 9.94
C ILE A 97 -4.97 -0.74 8.54
N VAL A 98 -5.83 0.27 8.43
CA VAL A 98 -6.21 0.88 7.16
C VAL A 98 -4.99 1.42 6.43
N GLN A 99 -4.09 2.10 7.13
CA GLN A 99 -2.87 2.64 6.56
C GLN A 99 -1.96 1.53 6.00
N VAL A 100 -1.76 0.45 6.76
CA VAL A 100 -0.95 -0.70 6.33
C VAL A 100 -1.56 -1.35 5.08
N LEU A 101 -2.88 -1.54 5.05
CA LEU A 101 -3.59 -2.11 3.91
C LEU A 101 -3.50 -1.21 2.66
N ILE A 102 -3.62 0.11 2.82
CA ILE A 102 -3.45 1.07 1.71
C ILE A 102 -2.03 0.97 1.16
N ALA A 103 -1.00 1.05 2.01
CA ALA A 103 0.39 0.96 1.58
C ALA A 103 0.68 -0.37 0.86
N TYR A 104 0.19 -1.48 1.40
CA TYR A 104 0.33 -2.80 0.79
C TYR A 104 -0.35 -2.85 -0.59
N LYS A 105 -1.58 -2.35 -0.69
CA LYS A 105 -2.32 -2.33 -1.96
C LYS A 105 -1.65 -1.44 -3.01
N VAL A 106 -1.12 -0.29 -2.62
CA VAL A 106 -0.39 0.59 -3.54
C VAL A 106 0.86 -0.12 -4.08
N ASN A 107 1.68 -0.72 -3.21
CA ASN A 107 2.87 -1.45 -3.65
C ASN A 107 2.50 -2.64 -4.56
N GLN A 108 1.46 -3.40 -4.20
CA GLN A 108 0.97 -4.51 -5.03
C GLN A 108 0.49 -4.03 -6.41
N TYR A 109 -0.21 -2.90 -6.46
CA TYR A 109 -0.75 -2.35 -7.71
C TYR A 109 0.38 -1.88 -8.64
N THR A 110 1.44 -1.31 -8.09
CA THR A 110 2.62 -0.89 -8.88
C THR A 110 3.29 -2.09 -9.54
N GLY A 111 3.51 -3.17 -8.80
CA GLY A 111 4.07 -4.41 -9.38
C GLY A 111 3.18 -5.03 -10.46
N TYR A 112 1.86 -5.00 -10.30
CA TYR A 112 0.93 -5.46 -11.35
C TYR A 112 0.98 -4.58 -12.59
N GLN A 113 1.17 -3.26 -12.45
CA GLN A 113 1.32 -2.37 -13.59
C GLN A 113 2.59 -2.68 -14.38
N GLU A 114 3.73 -2.88 -13.71
CA GLU A 114 4.99 -3.27 -14.35
C GLU A 114 4.80 -4.56 -15.17
N GLU A 115 4.26 -5.61 -14.54
CA GLU A 115 4.05 -6.89 -15.22
C GLU A 115 3.10 -6.76 -16.42
N ALA A 116 2.02 -5.98 -16.31
CA ALA A 116 1.08 -5.77 -17.41
C ALA A 116 1.74 -5.05 -18.60
N VAL A 117 2.58 -4.04 -18.34
CA VAL A 117 3.32 -3.31 -19.36
C VAL A 117 4.34 -4.24 -20.05
N PHE A 118 5.10 -5.02 -19.29
CA PHE A 118 6.03 -6.00 -19.87
C PHE A 118 5.32 -7.08 -20.69
N ARG A 119 4.17 -7.55 -20.24
CA ARG A 119 3.37 -8.53 -20.97
C ARG A 119 2.92 -7.96 -22.32
N GLN A 120 2.48 -6.69 -22.35
CA GLN A 120 2.10 -6.02 -23.58
C GLN A 120 3.30 -5.77 -24.51
N ALA A 121 4.45 -5.38 -23.98
CA ALA A 121 5.68 -5.21 -24.75
C ALA A 121 6.07 -6.52 -25.46
N ARG A 122 6.01 -7.65 -24.76
CA ARG A 122 6.26 -8.98 -25.34
C ARG A 122 5.23 -9.35 -26.42
N ALA A 123 3.97 -9.01 -26.22
CA ALA A 123 2.92 -9.25 -27.21
C ALA A 123 3.14 -8.42 -28.47
N ASN A 124 3.54 -7.14 -28.35
CA ASN A 124 3.88 -6.29 -29.48
C ASN A 124 5.10 -6.83 -30.25
N MET A 125 6.13 -7.30 -29.52
CA MET A 125 7.31 -7.95 -30.12
C MET A 125 6.94 -9.20 -30.93
N ALA A 126 6.12 -10.07 -30.37
CA ALA A 126 5.68 -11.28 -31.06
C ALA A 126 4.84 -10.95 -32.31
N LEU A 127 4.01 -9.90 -32.22
CA LEU A 127 3.20 -9.46 -33.35
C LEU A 127 4.08 -8.84 -34.46
N SER A 128 5.03 -7.96 -34.10
CA SER A 128 5.98 -7.36 -35.06
C SER A 128 6.80 -8.41 -35.79
N ALA A 129 7.33 -9.43 -35.07
CA ALA A 129 8.06 -10.53 -35.63
C ALA A 129 7.23 -11.34 -36.67
N ASN A 130 5.94 -11.53 -36.43
CA ASN A 130 5.03 -12.21 -37.37
C ASN A 130 4.68 -11.38 -38.59
N LEU A 131 4.77 -10.04 -38.51
CA LEU A 131 4.48 -9.15 -39.64
C LEU A 131 5.70 -8.89 -40.51
N ARG A 132 6.91 -9.02 -39.98
CA ARG A 132 8.15 -8.85 -40.70
C ARG A 132 8.25 -9.86 -41.86
N GLY A 133 8.66 -9.38 -43.00
CA GLY A 133 8.85 -10.21 -44.22
C GLY A 133 7.57 -10.44 -45.03
N ARG A 134 6.43 -9.84 -44.66
CA ARG A 134 5.20 -9.90 -45.45
C ARG A 134 5.08 -8.76 -46.47
N GLY A 135 5.98 -7.73 -46.38
CA GLY A 135 6.06 -6.60 -47.32
C GLY A 135 4.95 -5.55 -47.15
N GLY A 136 5.18 -4.37 -47.75
CA GLY A 136 4.18 -3.30 -47.83
C GLY A 136 3.75 -2.72 -46.47
N ASP A 137 2.46 -2.46 -46.31
CA ASP A 137 1.87 -1.85 -45.11
C ASP A 137 2.13 -2.64 -43.83
N GLN A 138 2.43 -3.94 -43.93
CA GLN A 138 2.67 -4.81 -42.76
C GLN A 138 4.06 -4.58 -42.16
N GLU A 139 5.05 -4.18 -42.99
CA GLU A 139 6.40 -3.84 -42.52
C GLU A 139 6.38 -2.49 -41.76
N GLU A 140 5.62 -1.51 -42.26
CA GLU A 140 5.42 -0.24 -41.54
C GLU A 140 4.73 -0.44 -40.20
N LEU A 141 3.73 -1.34 -40.13
CA LEU A 141 3.07 -1.70 -38.89
C LEU A 141 4.03 -2.42 -37.92
N ALA A 142 4.89 -3.30 -38.41
CA ALA A 142 5.92 -3.96 -37.61
C ALA A 142 6.88 -2.94 -36.97
N ASP A 143 7.34 -1.95 -37.75
CA ASP A 143 8.21 -0.88 -37.26
C ASP A 143 7.53 0.00 -36.20
N LYS A 144 6.24 0.31 -36.36
CA LYS A 144 5.46 1.03 -35.34
C LYS A 144 5.35 0.21 -34.05
N LEU A 145 5.08 -1.09 -34.14
CA LEU A 145 5.01 -1.97 -32.99
C LEU A 145 6.36 -2.08 -32.25
N ASP A 146 7.47 -2.13 -32.98
CA ASP A 146 8.82 -2.18 -32.39
C ASP A 146 9.15 -0.89 -31.64
N ARG A 147 8.80 0.28 -32.18
CA ARG A 147 8.94 1.57 -31.48
C ARG A 147 8.10 1.60 -30.21
N THR A 148 6.84 1.15 -30.31
CA THR A 148 5.93 1.10 -29.16
C THR A 148 6.44 0.12 -28.10
N GLN A 149 6.99 -1.02 -28.49
CA GLN A 149 7.64 -1.97 -27.58
C GLN A 149 8.80 -1.33 -26.82
N GLY A 150 9.71 -0.63 -27.53
CA GLY A 150 10.83 0.06 -26.90
C GLY A 150 10.37 1.06 -25.84
N LEU A 151 9.30 1.81 -26.13
CA LEU A 151 8.70 2.77 -25.22
C LEU A 151 8.06 2.07 -23.99
N LEU A 152 7.35 0.97 -24.21
CA LEU A 152 6.77 0.17 -23.13
C LEU A 152 7.84 -0.41 -22.20
N CYS A 153 8.95 -0.91 -22.76
CA CYS A 153 10.07 -1.38 -21.96
C CYS A 153 10.67 -0.25 -21.11
N ALA A 154 10.91 0.94 -21.70
CA ALA A 154 11.42 2.09 -20.96
C ALA A 154 10.48 2.51 -19.82
N VAL A 155 9.17 2.51 -20.06
CA VAL A 155 8.16 2.80 -19.01
C VAL A 155 8.15 1.73 -17.93
N ALA A 156 8.27 0.45 -18.29
CA ALA A 156 8.35 -0.63 -17.32
C ALA A 156 9.58 -0.51 -16.41
N ASP A 157 10.74 -0.17 -17.00
CA ASP A 157 11.98 0.07 -16.25
C ASP A 157 11.86 1.30 -15.34
N GLU A 158 11.17 2.36 -15.78
CA GLU A 158 10.86 3.53 -14.93
C GLU A 158 9.94 3.15 -13.76
N ILE A 159 8.91 2.33 -14.00
CA ILE A 159 8.03 1.83 -12.94
C ILE A 159 8.84 1.05 -11.90
N ARG A 160 9.67 0.13 -12.35
CA ARG A 160 10.54 -0.69 -11.50
C ARG A 160 11.49 0.16 -10.68
N SER A 161 12.20 1.10 -11.29
CA SER A 161 13.14 1.98 -10.60
C SER A 161 12.44 2.88 -9.57
N SER A 162 11.23 3.32 -9.86
CA SER A 162 10.39 4.09 -8.94
C SER A 162 9.93 3.25 -7.75
N GLU A 163 9.53 1.99 -7.97
CA GLU A 163 9.15 1.06 -6.90
C GLU A 163 10.33 0.73 -5.99
N GLU A 164 11.49 0.43 -6.55
CA GLU A 164 12.71 0.16 -5.80
C GLU A 164 13.20 1.38 -5.01
N SER A 165 13.09 2.58 -5.57
CA SER A 165 13.58 3.81 -4.93
C SER A 165 12.62 4.39 -3.89
N SER A 166 11.32 4.20 -4.03
CA SER A 166 10.30 4.86 -3.21
C SER A 166 9.06 4.00 -2.91
N PRO A 167 9.22 2.77 -2.41
CA PRO A 167 8.07 1.97 -2.03
C PRO A 167 7.30 2.64 -0.89
N MET A 168 5.98 2.43 -0.85
CA MET A 168 5.16 2.84 0.29
C MET A 168 5.61 2.11 1.56
N ARG A 169 5.92 2.89 2.58
CA ARG A 169 6.40 2.39 3.87
C ARG A 169 5.42 2.77 4.99
N VAL A 170 5.29 1.89 5.95
CA VAL A 170 4.57 2.15 7.20
C VAL A 170 5.53 1.88 8.34
N LEU A 171 5.69 2.84 9.25
CA LEU A 171 6.67 2.78 10.35
C LEU A 171 8.12 2.52 9.86
N GLY A 172 8.47 3.03 8.68
CA GLY A 172 9.78 2.81 8.07
C GLY A 172 9.96 1.48 7.34
N LEU A 173 9.02 0.54 7.47
CA LEU A 173 9.04 -0.76 6.83
C LEU A 173 8.27 -0.75 5.51
N VAL A 174 8.82 -1.38 4.47
CA VAL A 174 8.12 -1.55 3.20
C VAL A 174 6.91 -2.45 3.42
N ALA A 175 5.73 -1.98 3.01
CA ALA A 175 4.49 -2.72 3.17
C ALA A 175 4.42 -3.89 2.17
N HIS A 176 4.90 -5.06 2.59
CA HIS A 176 4.78 -6.33 1.87
C HIS A 176 4.01 -7.35 2.75
N PRO A 177 3.57 -8.49 2.21
CA PRO A 177 2.71 -9.44 2.94
C PRO A 177 3.26 -9.85 4.32
N GLY A 178 4.54 -10.12 4.42
CA GLY A 178 5.17 -10.51 5.69
C GLY A 178 5.10 -9.42 6.76
N VAL A 179 5.33 -8.14 6.39
CA VAL A 179 5.21 -6.99 7.30
C VAL A 179 3.76 -6.78 7.72
N VAL A 180 2.81 -6.93 6.79
CA VAL A 180 1.38 -6.85 7.09
C VAL A 180 1.00 -7.88 8.15
N ILE A 181 1.36 -9.15 7.93
CA ILE A 181 1.08 -10.25 8.87
C ILE A 181 1.73 -9.99 10.23
N SER A 182 3.01 -9.58 10.25
CA SER A 182 3.73 -9.29 11.50
C SER A 182 3.09 -8.16 12.29
N LEU A 183 2.69 -7.06 11.63
CA LEU A 183 1.99 -5.95 12.28
C LEU A 183 0.63 -6.38 12.85
N PHE A 184 -0.15 -7.15 12.10
CA PHE A 184 -1.40 -7.72 12.61
C PHE A 184 -1.17 -8.61 13.82
N SER A 185 -0.14 -9.46 13.80
CA SER A 185 0.21 -10.33 14.92
C SER A 185 0.58 -9.53 16.16
N VAL A 186 1.38 -8.47 16.01
CA VAL A 186 1.75 -7.57 17.11
C VAL A 186 0.54 -6.85 17.68
N LEU A 187 -0.31 -6.27 16.82
CA LEU A 187 -1.54 -5.58 17.26
C LEU A 187 -2.47 -6.54 18.00
N THR A 188 -2.65 -7.75 17.47
CA THR A 188 -3.46 -8.79 18.12
C THR A 188 -2.87 -9.19 19.47
N ALA A 189 -1.56 -9.40 19.56
CA ALA A 189 -0.90 -9.74 20.82
C ALA A 189 -1.08 -8.65 21.89
N ILE A 190 -0.95 -7.38 21.51
CA ILE A 190 -1.20 -6.26 22.45
C ILE A 190 -2.64 -6.26 22.93
N ILE A 191 -3.61 -6.40 22.02
CA ILE A 191 -5.04 -6.45 22.38
C ILE A 191 -5.32 -7.64 23.32
N VAL A 192 -4.78 -8.81 23.01
CA VAL A 192 -4.96 -10.03 23.84
C VAL A 192 -4.36 -9.84 25.23
N LEU A 193 -3.16 -9.22 25.33
CA LEU A 193 -2.55 -8.92 26.61
C LEU A 193 -3.42 -7.98 27.46
N GLU A 194 -3.92 -6.91 26.86
CA GLU A 194 -4.83 -5.97 27.51
C GLU A 194 -6.11 -6.66 27.99
N VAL A 195 -6.75 -7.46 27.13
CA VAL A 195 -7.96 -8.24 27.49
C VAL A 195 -7.68 -9.21 28.62
N ARG A 196 -6.50 -9.82 28.63
CA ARG A 196 -6.07 -10.73 29.71
C ARG A 196 -5.88 -10.00 31.03
N GLU A 197 -5.19 -8.87 31.04
CA GLU A 197 -4.97 -8.08 32.27
C GLU A 197 -6.30 -7.55 32.86
N LEU A 198 -7.31 -7.40 31.99
CA LEU A 198 -8.65 -6.99 32.41
C LEU A 198 -9.47 -8.11 33.07
N GLY A 199 -8.98 -9.35 33.07
CA GLY A 199 -9.67 -10.52 33.67
C GLY A 199 -10.95 -10.92 32.95
N ILE A 200 -11.15 -10.49 31.69
CA ILE A 200 -12.38 -10.75 30.91
C ILE A 200 -12.39 -12.18 30.33
N VAL A 201 -11.22 -12.80 30.16
CA VAL A 201 -11.11 -14.20 29.72
C VAL A 201 -10.75 -15.04 30.93
N PRO A 202 -11.70 -15.85 31.48
CA PRO A 202 -11.34 -16.87 32.46
C PRO A 202 -10.38 -17.87 31.77
N PHE A 203 -9.27 -18.19 32.44
CA PHE A 203 -8.33 -19.19 31.97
C PHE A 203 -9.06 -20.52 31.72
N LEU A 204 -8.84 -21.06 30.54
CA LEU A 204 -8.89 -22.50 30.34
C LEU A 204 -7.67 -23.08 31.06
N GLU A 205 -7.85 -23.44 32.32
CA GLU A 205 -6.97 -24.35 33.05
C GLU A 205 -7.13 -25.75 32.50
#